data_840acfe28e91c348d4b792e6ffaa7b3b
#
_entry.id   840acfe28e91c348d4b792e6ffaa7b3b
#
_cell.length_a   1.000
_cell.length_b   1.000
_cell.length_c   1.000
_cell.angle_alpha   90.00
_cell.angle_beta   90.00
_cell.angle_gamma   90.00
#
_symmetry.space_group_name_H-M   'P 1'
#
loop_
_entity.id
_entity.type
_entity.pdbx_description
1 polymer ?
#
loop_
_entity_poly.entity_id
_entity_poly.type
_entity_poly.pdbx_seq_one_letter_code
_entity_poly.pdbx_strand_id
1 'polypeptide(L)'
;LLSKPDVLLLDEPTNHLDIESIEWLEGYLKEYKGSLVLISHDRKFLDNVTNRTVEIMVGRIHDYKVPYSKYLELRKERLAQQQAAYENQQRMIEKTEEFIEKFRYKPTKSNQVQSRVKQLEKLERIEVDIEDRSALAVKFPPAPRSGDVVYKSVDMKVGYGEKIVFDDAQIEVRRGEKVALVGRNGEGKTTLMRVIMNELDPKAGESKLGHNVNIGYYAQNQEDILDKE
;
A
#
# COMPACT_ATOMS: atom_id res chain seq x y z
N LEU A 1 20.48 -7.26 -14.80
CA LEU A 1 21.04 -8.22 -13.84
C LEU A 1 22.29 -8.93 -14.38
N LEU A 2 22.30 -9.36 -15.63
CA LEU A 2 23.40 -10.13 -16.24
C LEU A 2 24.72 -9.38 -16.32
N SER A 3 24.73 -8.08 -16.46
CA SER A 3 25.94 -7.23 -16.55
C SER A 3 26.62 -6.98 -15.22
N LYS A 4 26.05 -7.40 -14.10
CA LYS A 4 26.55 -7.21 -12.72
C LYS A 4 27.07 -5.79 -12.48
N PRO A 5 26.26 -4.74 -12.62
CA PRO A 5 26.69 -3.35 -12.44
C PRO A 5 27.09 -3.09 -10.98
N ASP A 6 27.91 -2.06 -10.73
CA ASP A 6 28.27 -1.68 -9.36
C ASP A 6 27.09 -1.15 -8.55
N VAL A 7 26.10 -0.55 -9.22
CA VAL A 7 24.86 -0.05 -8.62
C VAL A 7 23.67 -0.57 -9.42
N LEU A 8 22.75 -1.21 -8.75
CA LEU A 8 21.50 -1.72 -9.31
C LEU A 8 20.33 -0.90 -8.80
N LEU A 9 19.56 -0.31 -9.72
CA LEU A 9 18.34 0.44 -9.41
C LEU A 9 17.15 -0.39 -9.86
N LEU A 10 16.24 -0.70 -8.94
CA LEU A 10 15.02 -1.47 -9.19
C LEU A 10 13.79 -0.69 -8.75
N ASP A 11 12.86 -0.52 -9.67
CA ASP A 11 11.57 0.11 -9.42
C ASP A 11 10.47 -0.95 -9.59
N GLU A 12 9.77 -1.26 -8.49
CA GLU A 12 8.69 -2.26 -8.41
C GLU A 12 9.03 -3.60 -9.08
N PRO A 13 10.19 -4.23 -8.79
CA PRO A 13 10.65 -5.42 -9.51
C PRO A 13 9.79 -6.67 -9.26
N THR A 14 8.94 -6.67 -8.25
CA THR A 14 8.02 -7.76 -7.91
C THR A 14 6.73 -7.73 -8.73
N ASN A 15 6.46 -6.63 -9.42
CA ASN A 15 5.27 -6.51 -10.25
C ASN A 15 5.30 -7.52 -11.38
N HIS A 16 4.18 -8.20 -11.57
CA HIS A 16 3.96 -9.24 -12.60
C HIS A 16 4.79 -10.52 -12.44
N LEU A 17 5.56 -10.67 -11.36
CA LEU A 17 6.25 -11.91 -11.04
C LEU A 17 5.33 -12.88 -10.28
N ASP A 18 5.53 -14.16 -10.51
CA ASP A 18 4.96 -15.20 -9.67
C ASP A 18 5.81 -15.45 -8.42
N ILE A 19 5.27 -16.20 -7.48
CA ILE A 19 5.90 -16.41 -6.16
C ILE A 19 7.31 -17.02 -6.31
N GLU A 20 7.48 -17.99 -7.19
CA GLU A 20 8.78 -18.65 -7.41
C GLU A 20 9.82 -17.65 -7.96
N SER A 21 9.40 -16.79 -8.90
CA SER A 21 10.25 -15.74 -9.46
C SER A 21 10.64 -14.69 -8.43
N ILE A 22 9.74 -14.34 -7.50
CA ILE A 22 10.04 -13.43 -6.39
C ILE A 22 11.06 -14.07 -5.44
N GLU A 23 10.86 -15.33 -5.06
CA GLU A 23 11.80 -16.05 -4.18
C GLU A 23 13.20 -16.17 -4.81
N TRP A 24 13.26 -16.46 -6.11
CA TRP A 24 14.52 -16.46 -6.85
C TRP A 24 15.18 -15.08 -6.85
N LEU A 25 14.41 -14.02 -7.10
CA LEU A 25 14.92 -12.64 -7.12
C LEU A 25 15.43 -12.22 -5.74
N GLU A 26 14.71 -12.55 -4.67
CA GLU A 26 15.17 -12.32 -3.29
C GLU A 26 16.53 -13.00 -3.02
N GLY A 27 16.65 -14.28 -3.40
CA GLY A 27 17.89 -15.02 -3.26
C GLY A 27 19.06 -14.38 -4.00
N TYR A 28 18.82 -13.99 -5.26
CA TYR A 28 19.81 -13.31 -6.09
C TYR A 28 20.25 -11.95 -5.49
N LEU A 29 19.30 -11.13 -5.03
CA LEU A 29 19.60 -9.81 -4.49
C LEU A 29 20.28 -9.85 -3.13
N LYS A 30 20.02 -10.86 -2.31
CA LYS A 30 20.74 -11.10 -1.03
C LYS A 30 22.23 -11.38 -1.24
N GLU A 31 22.58 -12.06 -2.33
CA GLU A 31 23.96 -12.42 -2.68
C GLU A 31 24.66 -11.35 -3.52
N TYR A 32 23.91 -10.33 -3.96
CA TYR A 32 24.43 -9.26 -4.81
C TYR A 32 25.47 -8.43 -4.08
N LYS A 33 26.69 -8.30 -4.66
CA LYS A 33 27.83 -7.63 -4.02
C LYS A 33 27.89 -6.12 -4.28
N GLY A 34 27.17 -5.64 -5.28
CA GLY A 34 27.09 -4.22 -5.60
C GLY A 34 26.08 -3.49 -4.70
N SER A 35 25.96 -2.19 -4.88
CA SER A 35 24.95 -1.39 -4.20
C SER A 35 23.58 -1.59 -4.85
N LEU A 36 22.53 -1.67 -4.02
CA LEU A 36 21.15 -1.83 -4.46
C LEU A 36 20.33 -0.64 -3.98
N VAL A 37 19.55 -0.04 -4.88
CA VAL A 37 18.47 0.90 -4.56
C VAL A 37 17.17 0.31 -5.08
N LEU A 38 16.20 0.13 -4.19
CA LEU A 38 14.98 -0.61 -4.46
C LEU A 38 13.76 0.21 -4.04
N ILE A 39 12.78 0.30 -4.94
CA ILE A 39 11.44 0.80 -4.65
C ILE A 39 10.50 -0.41 -4.74
N SER A 40 9.69 -0.66 -3.72
CA SER A 40 8.67 -1.69 -3.75
C SER A 40 7.55 -1.42 -2.75
N HIS A 41 6.34 -1.89 -3.06
CA HIS A 41 5.21 -1.94 -2.14
C HIS A 41 5.12 -3.26 -1.35
N ASP A 42 5.93 -4.26 -1.71
CA ASP A 42 6.01 -5.53 -1.00
C ASP A 42 6.92 -5.39 0.25
N ARG A 43 6.27 -5.30 1.40
CA ARG A 43 6.94 -5.13 2.70
C ARG A 43 7.87 -6.29 3.04
N LYS A 44 7.46 -7.51 2.71
CA LYS A 44 8.24 -8.72 3.00
C LYS A 44 9.49 -8.77 2.14
N PHE A 45 9.34 -8.44 0.86
CA PHE A 45 10.45 -8.33 -0.08
C PHE A 45 11.47 -7.27 0.37
N LEU A 46 11.00 -6.06 0.74
CA LEU A 46 11.85 -5.01 1.29
C LEU A 46 12.63 -5.48 2.52
N ASP A 47 11.96 -6.10 3.48
CA ASP A 47 12.58 -6.58 4.72
C ASP A 47 13.63 -7.68 4.48
N ASN A 48 13.38 -8.54 3.51
CA ASN A 48 14.27 -9.65 3.19
C ASN A 48 15.53 -9.22 2.43
N VAL A 49 15.46 -8.13 1.66
CA VAL A 49 16.51 -7.73 0.72
C VAL A 49 17.29 -6.50 1.18
N THR A 50 16.66 -5.59 1.95
CA THR A 50 17.28 -4.32 2.31
C THR A 50 17.71 -4.28 3.78
N ASN A 51 18.77 -3.53 4.06
CA ASN A 51 19.29 -3.29 5.41
C ASN A 51 19.27 -1.81 5.82
N ARG A 52 18.76 -0.94 4.92
CA ARG A 52 18.66 0.50 5.09
C ARG A 52 17.40 0.99 4.39
N THR A 53 16.65 1.86 5.04
CA THR A 53 15.41 2.43 4.52
C THR A 53 15.53 3.95 4.44
N VAL A 54 15.21 4.51 3.29
CA VAL A 54 15.18 5.96 3.07
C VAL A 54 13.71 6.37 2.86
N GLU A 55 13.20 7.21 3.76
CA GLU A 55 11.86 7.79 3.66
C GLU A 55 11.93 9.17 3.01
N ILE A 56 11.09 9.40 2.02
CA ILE A 56 10.89 10.72 1.40
C ILE A 56 9.49 11.18 1.80
N MET A 57 9.42 12.23 2.62
CA MET A 57 8.16 12.76 3.13
C MET A 57 8.18 14.30 3.21
N VAL A 58 7.16 14.95 2.66
CA VAL A 58 7.01 16.43 2.67
C VAL A 58 8.29 17.15 2.22
N GLY A 59 8.92 16.65 1.13
CA GLY A 59 10.16 17.23 0.57
C GLY A 59 11.42 17.04 1.42
N ARG A 60 11.35 16.23 2.48
CA ARG A 60 12.49 15.89 3.36
C ARG A 60 12.87 14.43 3.18
N ILE A 61 14.15 14.13 3.39
CA ILE A 61 14.70 12.78 3.33
C ILE A 61 15.09 12.37 4.74
N HIS A 62 14.56 11.23 5.19
CA HIS A 62 14.91 10.61 6.44
C HIS A 62 15.61 9.28 6.18
N ASP A 63 16.81 9.13 6.70
CA ASP A 63 17.68 7.97 6.49
C ASP A 63 17.73 7.09 7.75
N TYR A 64 17.25 5.85 7.61
CA TYR A 64 17.22 4.85 8.68
C TYR A 64 18.13 3.68 8.31
N LYS A 65 19.22 3.49 9.02
CA LYS A 65 20.17 2.37 8.82
C LYS A 65 19.64 1.07 9.42
N VAL A 66 18.39 0.74 9.05
CA VAL A 66 17.67 -0.45 9.53
C VAL A 66 16.76 -1.00 8.43
N PRO A 67 16.39 -2.30 8.48
CA PRO A 67 15.38 -2.90 7.60
C PRO A 67 14.01 -2.23 7.73
N TYR A 68 13.14 -2.51 6.76
CA TYR A 68 11.83 -1.85 6.64
C TYR A 68 10.93 -2.02 7.88
N SER A 69 10.83 -3.21 8.47
CA SER A 69 10.00 -3.43 9.67
C SER A 69 10.46 -2.57 10.85
N LYS A 70 11.77 -2.48 11.06
CA LYS A 70 12.33 -1.67 12.16
C LYS A 70 12.17 -0.17 11.90
N TYR A 71 12.27 0.24 10.63
CA TYR A 71 11.98 1.61 10.21
C TYR A 71 10.56 2.02 10.60
N LEU A 72 9.54 1.17 10.40
CA LEU A 72 8.16 1.49 10.76
C LEU A 72 7.99 1.81 12.26
N GLU A 73 8.70 1.11 13.13
CA GLU A 73 8.71 1.39 14.57
C GLU A 73 9.34 2.75 14.86
N LEU A 74 10.56 2.98 14.34
CA LEU A 74 11.30 4.24 14.53
C LEU A 74 10.54 5.45 13.95
N ARG A 75 9.90 5.26 12.78
CA ARG A 75 9.03 6.27 12.18
C ARG A 75 7.89 6.66 13.11
N LYS A 76 7.21 5.67 13.69
CA LYS A 76 6.11 5.90 14.64
C LYS A 76 6.58 6.68 15.87
N GLU A 77 7.73 6.31 16.42
CA GLU A 77 8.34 7.01 17.56
C GLU A 77 8.71 8.46 17.20
N ARG A 78 9.34 8.68 16.03
CA ARG A 78 9.69 10.02 15.53
C ARG A 78 8.46 10.90 15.39
N LEU A 79 7.40 10.41 14.76
CA LEU A 79 6.16 11.17 14.56
C LEU A 79 5.49 11.50 15.90
N ALA A 80 5.48 10.56 16.85
CA ALA A 80 4.94 10.81 18.18
C ALA A 80 5.73 11.89 18.94
N GLN A 81 7.07 11.85 18.86
CA GLN A 81 7.93 12.89 19.46
C GLN A 81 7.72 14.26 18.81
N GLN A 82 7.63 14.31 17.48
CA GLN A 82 7.38 15.55 16.73
C GLN A 82 6.01 16.14 17.08
N GLN A 83 4.98 15.31 17.18
CA GLN A 83 3.65 15.73 17.61
C GLN A 83 3.66 16.30 19.04
N ALA A 84 4.30 15.61 19.98
CA ALA A 84 4.42 16.07 21.35
C ALA A 84 5.20 17.40 21.45
N ALA A 85 6.28 17.55 20.68
CA ALA A 85 7.05 18.79 20.61
C ALA A 85 6.20 19.95 20.05
N TYR A 86 5.43 19.71 18.99
CA TYR A 86 4.50 20.67 18.42
C TYR A 86 3.44 21.12 19.44
N GLU A 87 2.77 20.18 20.11
CA GLU A 87 1.76 20.50 21.13
C GLU A 87 2.33 21.30 22.28
N ASN A 88 3.54 20.96 22.73
CA ASN A 88 4.22 21.72 23.78
C ASN A 88 4.56 23.15 23.30
N GLN A 89 5.02 23.30 22.08
CA GLN A 89 5.29 24.61 21.49
C GLN A 89 4.00 25.43 21.36
N GLN A 90 2.89 24.85 20.90
CA GLN A 90 1.60 25.53 20.79
C GLN A 90 1.12 26.02 22.15
N ARG A 91 1.17 25.19 23.19
CA ARG A 91 0.83 25.61 24.57
C ARG A 91 1.72 26.75 25.08
N MET A 92 2.99 26.75 24.72
CA MET A 92 3.91 27.83 25.10
C MET A 92 3.58 29.13 24.35
N ILE A 93 3.25 29.05 23.07
CA ILE A 93 2.81 30.19 22.25
C ILE A 93 1.54 30.78 22.87
N GLU A 94 0.51 29.97 23.09
CA GLU A 94 -0.78 30.37 23.64
C GLU A 94 -0.62 31.10 24.98
N LYS A 95 0.11 30.52 25.93
CA LYS A 95 0.40 31.17 27.21
C LYS A 95 1.15 32.49 27.07
N THR A 96 2.01 32.59 26.07
CA THR A 96 2.79 33.80 25.82
C THR A 96 1.90 34.91 25.21
N GLU A 97 1.02 34.51 24.28
CA GLU A 97 0.02 35.41 23.68
C GLU A 97 -0.99 35.92 24.75
N GLU A 98 -1.52 35.03 25.58
CA GLU A 98 -2.39 35.42 26.72
C GLU A 98 -1.70 36.42 27.65
N PHE A 99 -0.41 36.18 27.94
CA PHE A 99 0.35 37.14 28.77
C PHE A 99 0.49 38.50 28.10
N ILE A 100 0.80 38.52 26.79
CA ILE A 100 0.93 39.74 25.99
C ILE A 100 -0.41 40.51 26.01
N GLU A 101 -1.51 39.84 25.74
CA GLU A 101 -2.85 40.44 25.70
C GLU A 101 -3.24 41.04 27.06
N LYS A 102 -3.09 40.26 28.14
CA LYS A 102 -3.43 40.69 29.51
C LYS A 102 -2.63 41.90 30.00
N PHE A 103 -1.38 42.04 29.57
CA PHE A 103 -0.48 43.08 30.07
C PHE A 103 -0.13 44.16 29.04
N ARG A 104 -0.68 44.12 27.83
CA ARG A 104 -0.38 45.01 26.72
C ARG A 104 -0.49 46.51 27.09
N TYR A 105 -1.46 46.87 27.91
CA TYR A 105 -1.75 48.24 28.27
C TYR A 105 -1.20 48.66 29.66
N LYS A 106 -0.42 47.82 30.34
CA LYS A 106 0.17 48.12 31.64
C LYS A 106 1.59 48.70 31.50
N PRO A 107 1.83 49.99 31.77
CA PRO A 107 3.15 50.62 31.58
C PRO A 107 4.28 49.91 32.34
N THR A 108 4.01 49.41 33.56
CA THR A 108 4.97 48.68 34.39
C THR A 108 5.41 47.32 33.80
N LYS A 109 4.71 46.79 32.80
CA LYS A 109 4.99 45.52 32.15
C LYS A 109 5.45 45.65 30.70
N SER A 110 5.56 46.89 30.16
CA SER A 110 5.89 47.16 28.76
C SER A 110 7.17 46.44 28.28
N ASN A 111 8.25 46.49 29.05
CA ASN A 111 9.51 45.82 28.69
C ASN A 111 9.37 44.28 28.62
N GLN A 112 8.58 43.71 29.56
CA GLN A 112 8.33 42.26 29.57
C GLN A 112 7.46 41.83 28.38
N VAL A 113 6.44 42.61 28.01
CA VAL A 113 5.60 42.36 26.84
C VAL A 113 6.42 42.44 25.57
N GLN A 114 7.23 43.51 25.38
CA GLN A 114 8.08 43.61 24.19
C GLN A 114 9.10 42.48 24.08
N SER A 115 9.68 42.03 25.17
CA SER A 115 10.60 40.90 25.20
C SER A 115 9.90 39.61 24.72
N ARG A 116 8.67 39.35 25.17
CA ARG A 116 7.90 38.18 24.78
C ARG A 116 7.41 38.22 23.32
N VAL A 117 7.04 39.41 22.82
CA VAL A 117 6.73 39.60 21.40
C VAL A 117 7.95 39.25 20.53
N LYS A 118 9.12 39.79 20.86
CA LYS A 118 10.37 39.47 20.17
C LYS A 118 10.75 37.98 20.27
N GLN A 119 10.41 37.32 21.35
CA GLN A 119 10.62 35.87 21.50
C GLN A 119 9.72 35.07 20.55
N LEU A 120 8.44 35.45 20.42
CA LEU A 120 7.52 34.79 19.47
C LEU A 120 7.92 35.05 18.02
N GLU A 121 8.36 36.28 17.69
CA GLU A 121 8.81 36.60 16.32
C GLU A 121 10.05 35.82 15.89
N LYS A 122 10.93 35.46 16.82
CA LYS A 122 12.15 34.68 16.57
C LYS A 122 11.94 33.17 16.67
N LEU A 123 10.76 32.74 17.10
CA LEU A 123 10.48 31.33 17.33
C LEU A 123 10.32 30.60 16.00
N GLU A 124 11.19 29.65 15.73
CA GLU A 124 11.01 28.70 14.63
C GLU A 124 9.83 27.78 14.97
N ARG A 125 8.79 27.82 14.12
CA ARG A 125 7.61 26.99 14.32
C ARG A 125 7.91 25.56 13.91
N ILE A 126 7.58 24.61 14.78
CA ILE A 126 7.69 23.18 14.47
C ILE A 126 6.59 22.84 13.46
N GLU A 127 7.00 22.37 12.30
CA GLU A 127 6.10 21.78 11.32
C GLU A 127 5.98 20.29 11.62
N VAL A 128 4.76 19.79 11.71
CA VAL A 128 4.51 18.36 11.88
C VAL A 128 4.34 17.74 10.51
N ASP A 129 5.07 16.66 10.26
CA ASP A 129 4.89 15.84 9.06
C ASP A 129 3.54 15.10 9.18
N ILE A 130 2.43 15.82 8.93
CA ILE A 130 1.08 15.25 9.01
C ILE A 130 0.83 14.48 7.74
N GLU A 131 0.72 13.17 7.83
CA GLU A 131 0.02 12.42 6.79
C GLU A 131 -1.44 12.85 6.79
N ASP A 132 -1.91 13.31 5.65
CA ASP A 132 -3.36 13.48 5.45
C ASP A 132 -4.01 12.09 5.54
N ARG A 133 -4.46 11.73 6.74
CA ARG A 133 -5.19 10.50 7.03
C ARG A 133 -6.69 10.71 6.89
N SER A 134 -7.13 11.66 6.07
CA SER A 134 -8.53 11.78 5.74
C SER A 134 -8.95 10.50 5.00
N ALA A 135 -9.27 9.47 5.79
CA ALA A 135 -9.80 8.23 5.24
C ALA A 135 -11.16 8.56 4.63
N LEU A 136 -11.27 8.36 3.33
CA LEU A 136 -12.54 8.45 2.63
C LEU A 136 -13.49 7.39 3.23
N ALA A 137 -14.40 7.82 4.09
CA ALA A 137 -15.39 6.94 4.70
C ALA A 137 -16.54 6.70 3.71
N VAL A 138 -16.32 5.81 2.76
CA VAL A 138 -17.37 5.38 1.82
C VAL A 138 -18.22 4.30 2.49
N LYS A 139 -19.51 4.59 2.67
CA LYS A 139 -20.50 3.59 3.09
C LYS A 139 -21.16 3.02 1.85
N PHE A 140 -20.89 1.77 1.55
CA PHE A 140 -21.60 1.03 0.51
C PHE A 140 -22.94 0.51 1.07
N PRO A 141 -24.03 0.56 0.28
CA PRO A 141 -25.26 -0.10 0.66
C PRO A 141 -25.03 -1.62 0.78
N PRO A 142 -25.75 -2.32 1.68
CA PRO A 142 -25.61 -3.77 1.79
C PRO A 142 -26.00 -4.44 0.47
N ALA A 143 -25.15 -5.32 -0.03
CA ALA A 143 -25.45 -6.12 -1.21
C ALA A 143 -26.57 -7.14 -0.90
N PRO A 144 -27.44 -7.45 -1.89
CA PRO A 144 -28.42 -8.52 -1.75
C PRO A 144 -27.72 -9.84 -1.43
N ARG A 145 -28.38 -10.67 -0.59
CA ARG A 145 -27.80 -11.94 -0.14
C ARG A 145 -27.78 -12.96 -1.29
N SER A 146 -26.61 -13.46 -1.64
CA SER A 146 -26.44 -14.56 -2.60
C SER A 146 -26.84 -15.91 -2.02
N GLY A 147 -26.98 -16.93 -2.88
CA GLY A 147 -27.07 -18.33 -2.48
C GLY A 147 -25.84 -18.80 -1.67
N ASP A 148 -25.88 -20.03 -1.15
CA ASP A 148 -24.77 -20.59 -0.37
C ASP A 148 -23.58 -20.95 -1.26
N VAL A 149 -23.80 -21.57 -2.40
CA VAL A 149 -22.79 -21.80 -3.45
C VAL A 149 -22.80 -20.60 -4.38
N VAL A 150 -21.67 -19.90 -4.48
CA VAL A 150 -21.52 -18.72 -5.34
C VAL A 150 -20.94 -19.04 -6.70
N TYR A 151 -20.12 -20.08 -6.79
CA TYR A 151 -19.58 -20.58 -8.04
C TYR A 151 -19.37 -22.08 -7.96
N LYS A 152 -19.64 -22.79 -9.07
CA LYS A 152 -19.38 -24.21 -9.18
C LYS A 152 -18.98 -24.56 -10.62
N SER A 153 -17.91 -25.37 -10.75
CA SER A 153 -17.55 -26.06 -11.98
C SER A 153 -17.46 -27.56 -11.77
N VAL A 154 -17.81 -28.32 -12.79
CA VAL A 154 -17.74 -29.80 -12.82
C VAL A 154 -17.15 -30.21 -14.15
N ASP A 155 -16.10 -31.05 -14.10
CA ASP A 155 -15.39 -31.62 -15.26
C ASP A 155 -15.05 -30.56 -16.30
N MET A 156 -14.70 -29.35 -15.84
CA MET A 156 -14.55 -28.18 -16.68
C MET A 156 -13.22 -28.20 -17.43
N LYS A 157 -13.32 -28.11 -18.78
CA LYS A 157 -12.20 -28.02 -19.69
C LYS A 157 -12.17 -26.66 -20.37
N VAL A 158 -11.03 -25.97 -20.28
CA VAL A 158 -10.87 -24.61 -20.83
C VAL A 158 -9.63 -24.50 -21.69
N GLY A 159 -9.73 -23.69 -22.75
CA GLY A 159 -8.60 -23.44 -23.64
C GLY A 159 -8.94 -22.48 -24.77
N TYR A 160 -7.93 -22.04 -25.49
CA TYR A 160 -8.01 -21.14 -26.63
C TYR A 160 -7.64 -21.90 -27.94
N GLY A 161 -8.52 -21.87 -28.94
CA GLY A 161 -8.31 -22.62 -30.15
C GLY A 161 -8.04 -24.10 -29.85
N GLU A 162 -6.94 -24.67 -30.25
CA GLU A 162 -6.55 -26.07 -29.98
C GLU A 162 -5.81 -26.23 -28.64
N LYS A 163 -5.30 -25.14 -28.07
CA LYS A 163 -4.53 -25.17 -26.81
C LYS A 163 -5.46 -25.31 -25.61
N ILE A 164 -5.36 -26.44 -24.90
CA ILE A 164 -6.02 -26.65 -23.62
C ILE A 164 -5.17 -26.01 -22.53
N VAL A 165 -5.78 -25.19 -21.67
CA VAL A 165 -5.14 -24.54 -20.53
C VAL A 165 -5.24 -25.44 -19.30
N PHE A 166 -6.44 -25.95 -19.01
CA PHE A 166 -6.66 -26.95 -17.97
C PHE A 166 -7.87 -27.83 -18.35
N ASP A 167 -7.85 -29.04 -17.82
CA ASP A 167 -8.84 -30.09 -18.05
C ASP A 167 -9.30 -30.61 -16.68
N ASP A 168 -10.54 -31.10 -16.61
CA ASP A 168 -11.13 -31.69 -15.42
C ASP A 168 -11.10 -30.80 -14.17
N ALA A 169 -11.35 -29.49 -14.34
CA ALA A 169 -11.35 -28.56 -13.22
C ALA A 169 -12.67 -28.65 -12.43
N GLN A 170 -12.56 -29.01 -11.16
CA GLN A 170 -13.67 -29.06 -10.22
C GLN A 170 -13.45 -28.05 -9.09
N ILE A 171 -14.25 -27.00 -9.08
CA ILE A 171 -14.13 -25.90 -8.12
C ILE A 171 -15.53 -25.59 -7.57
N GLU A 172 -15.67 -25.54 -6.26
CA GLU A 172 -16.86 -25.02 -5.60
C GLU A 172 -16.45 -23.92 -4.63
N VAL A 173 -17.04 -22.74 -4.78
CA VAL A 173 -16.81 -21.59 -3.90
C VAL A 173 -18.12 -21.27 -3.20
N ARG A 174 -18.07 -21.16 -1.88
CA ARG A 174 -19.22 -20.86 -1.04
C ARG A 174 -19.19 -19.41 -0.55
N ARG A 175 -20.35 -18.92 -0.20
CA ARG A 175 -20.51 -17.57 0.34
C ARG A 175 -19.63 -17.35 1.57
N GLY A 176 -18.82 -16.29 1.56
CA GLY A 176 -17.93 -15.93 2.66
C GLY A 176 -16.54 -16.57 2.58
N GLU A 177 -16.31 -17.53 1.68
CA GLU A 177 -14.98 -18.06 1.42
C GLU A 177 -14.08 -17.00 0.75
N LYS A 178 -12.79 -17.07 1.08
CA LYS A 178 -11.72 -16.27 0.47
C LYS A 178 -10.73 -17.24 -0.15
N VAL A 179 -10.74 -17.32 -1.46
CA VAL A 179 -9.93 -18.28 -2.23
C VAL A 179 -8.77 -17.58 -2.88
N ALA A 180 -7.54 -18.08 -2.70
CA ALA A 180 -6.36 -17.64 -3.42
C ALA A 180 -6.07 -18.55 -4.61
N LEU A 181 -5.90 -17.98 -5.81
CA LEU A 181 -5.43 -18.70 -6.99
C LEU A 181 -3.92 -18.55 -7.11
N VAL A 182 -3.20 -19.66 -6.96
CA VAL A 182 -1.74 -19.72 -6.97
C VAL A 182 -1.27 -20.56 -8.14
N GLY A 183 -0.15 -20.19 -8.76
CA GLY A 183 0.46 -20.90 -9.88
C GLY A 183 1.41 -19.99 -10.65
N ARG A 184 2.26 -20.56 -11.49
CA ARG A 184 3.20 -19.85 -12.36
C ARG A 184 2.49 -18.94 -13.36
N ASN A 185 3.23 -17.99 -13.91
CA ASN A 185 2.71 -17.15 -14.99
C ASN A 185 2.42 -18.02 -16.23
N GLY A 186 1.24 -17.80 -16.83
CA GLY A 186 0.79 -18.57 -18.00
C GLY A 186 0.01 -19.85 -17.69
N GLU A 187 -0.14 -20.28 -16.43
CA GLU A 187 -0.89 -21.50 -16.07
C GLU A 187 -2.41 -21.35 -16.05
N GLY A 188 -2.95 -20.21 -16.45
CA GLY A 188 -4.38 -20.06 -16.66
C GLY A 188 -5.16 -19.42 -15.51
N LYS A 189 -4.51 -18.78 -14.52
CA LYS A 189 -5.21 -18.05 -13.43
C LYS A 189 -6.19 -17.02 -13.98
N THR A 190 -5.75 -16.19 -14.91
CA THR A 190 -6.61 -15.19 -15.57
C THR A 190 -7.66 -15.85 -16.46
N THR A 191 -7.36 -16.99 -17.05
CA THR A 191 -8.32 -17.76 -17.85
C THR A 191 -9.47 -18.26 -16.99
N LEU A 192 -9.18 -18.78 -15.79
CA LEU A 192 -10.21 -19.19 -14.83
C LEU A 192 -11.08 -17.99 -14.41
N MET A 193 -10.47 -16.83 -14.13
CA MET A 193 -11.24 -15.62 -13.81
C MET A 193 -12.20 -15.22 -14.93
N ARG A 194 -11.76 -15.29 -16.21
CA ARG A 194 -12.62 -15.01 -17.37
C ARG A 194 -13.77 -15.98 -17.49
N VAL A 195 -13.57 -17.26 -17.16
CA VAL A 195 -14.67 -18.24 -17.14
C VAL A 195 -15.67 -17.90 -16.02
N ILE A 196 -15.21 -17.57 -14.82
CA ILE A 196 -16.07 -17.17 -13.72
C ILE A 196 -16.90 -15.91 -14.08
N MET A 197 -16.31 -14.96 -14.81
CA MET A 197 -16.98 -13.75 -15.30
C MET A 197 -17.91 -13.99 -16.51
N ASN A 198 -18.01 -15.21 -17.00
CA ASN A 198 -18.73 -15.57 -18.25
C ASN A 198 -18.21 -14.85 -19.51
N GLU A 199 -16.93 -14.46 -19.51
CA GLU A 199 -16.24 -13.88 -20.68
C GLU A 199 -15.64 -14.97 -21.60
N LEU A 200 -15.50 -16.18 -21.08
CA LEU A 200 -14.97 -17.34 -21.80
C LEU A 200 -15.78 -18.57 -21.44
N ASP A 201 -16.36 -19.20 -22.44
CA ASP A 201 -17.09 -20.45 -22.26
C ASP A 201 -16.15 -21.65 -22.15
N PRO A 202 -16.42 -22.60 -21.24
CA PRO A 202 -15.69 -23.86 -21.19
C PRO A 202 -15.95 -24.68 -22.45
N LYS A 203 -14.91 -25.43 -22.93
CA LYS A 203 -15.02 -26.33 -24.08
C LYS A 203 -15.79 -27.62 -23.76
N ALA A 204 -15.73 -28.04 -22.49
CA ALA A 204 -16.47 -29.17 -21.96
C ALA A 204 -16.69 -28.98 -20.45
N GLY A 205 -17.63 -29.75 -19.91
CA GLY A 205 -18.03 -29.65 -18.50
C GLY A 205 -18.99 -28.48 -18.25
N GLU A 206 -19.18 -28.16 -17.00
CA GLU A 206 -20.10 -27.08 -16.55
C GLU A 206 -19.39 -26.04 -15.73
N SER A 207 -19.76 -24.78 -15.95
CA SER A 207 -19.38 -23.62 -15.13
C SER A 207 -20.62 -22.80 -14.83
N LYS A 208 -20.97 -22.63 -13.56
CA LYS A 208 -22.20 -21.94 -13.17
C LYS A 208 -21.99 -21.03 -11.98
N LEU A 209 -22.54 -19.82 -12.08
CA LEU A 209 -22.73 -18.92 -10.94
C LEU A 209 -23.96 -19.36 -10.14
N GLY A 210 -23.87 -19.17 -8.84
CA GLY A 210 -24.97 -19.42 -7.92
C GLY A 210 -26.11 -18.44 -8.06
N HIS A 211 -27.20 -18.69 -7.32
CA HIS A 211 -28.38 -17.81 -7.35
C HIS A 211 -28.05 -16.44 -6.72
N ASN A 212 -28.48 -15.39 -7.41
CA ASN A 212 -28.38 -13.98 -6.98
C ASN A 212 -26.91 -13.57 -6.67
N VAL A 213 -25.96 -14.00 -7.51
CA VAL A 213 -24.56 -13.62 -7.40
C VAL A 213 -24.26 -12.46 -8.35
N ASN A 214 -23.75 -11.36 -7.78
CA ASN A 214 -23.20 -10.24 -8.54
C ASN A 214 -21.67 -10.32 -8.48
N ILE A 215 -21.03 -10.28 -9.65
CA ILE A 215 -19.56 -10.30 -9.77
C ILE A 215 -19.05 -8.86 -9.84
N GLY A 216 -18.08 -8.52 -8.98
CA GLY A 216 -17.22 -7.36 -9.16
C GLY A 216 -15.83 -7.82 -9.57
N TYR A 217 -15.30 -7.28 -10.65
CA TYR A 217 -13.95 -7.58 -11.12
C TYR A 217 -13.03 -6.36 -10.96
N TYR A 218 -11.91 -6.57 -10.28
CA TYR A 218 -10.85 -5.58 -10.14
C TYR A 218 -9.64 -6.07 -10.95
N ALA A 219 -9.43 -5.48 -12.11
CA ALA A 219 -8.35 -5.88 -13.01
C ALA A 219 -6.98 -5.33 -12.56
N GLN A 220 -5.92 -6.00 -13.00
CA GLN A 220 -4.54 -5.59 -12.76
C GLN A 220 -4.23 -4.23 -13.44
N ASN A 221 -4.76 -3.99 -14.65
CA ASN A 221 -4.67 -2.72 -15.39
C ASN A 221 -6.05 -2.08 -15.45
N GLN A 222 -6.33 -1.16 -14.54
CA GLN A 222 -7.63 -0.47 -14.52
C GLN A 222 -7.78 0.60 -15.59
N GLU A 223 -6.68 1.15 -16.10
CA GLU A 223 -6.71 2.20 -17.13
C GLU A 223 -7.38 1.76 -18.42
N ASP A 224 -7.39 0.44 -18.71
CA ASP A 224 -8.02 -0.13 -19.91
C ASP A 224 -9.53 -0.37 -19.75
N ILE A 225 -10.06 -0.29 -18.51
CA ILE A 225 -11.45 -0.63 -18.19
C ILE A 225 -12.28 0.62 -17.85
N LEU A 226 -11.66 1.70 -17.40
CA LEU A 226 -12.33 2.95 -17.14
C LEU A 226 -12.52 3.69 -18.46
N ASP A 227 -13.77 3.77 -18.91
CA ASP A 227 -14.14 4.66 -20.01
C ASP A 227 -13.69 6.09 -19.68
N LYS A 228 -12.85 6.63 -20.55
CA LYS A 228 -12.42 8.03 -20.49
C LYS A 228 -13.56 8.88 -21.05
N GLU A 229 -14.63 9.07 -20.28
CA GLU A 229 -15.60 10.14 -20.51
C GLU A 229 -15.16 11.44 -19.81
#